data_ccccd9652787d80d8ba22385dfd31ac9
#
_entry.id   ccccd9652787d80d8ba22385dfd31ac9
#
_cell.length_a   1.000
_cell.length_b   1.000
_cell.length_c   1.000
_cell.angle_alpha   90.00
_cell.angle_beta   90.00
_cell.angle_gamma   90.00
#
_symmetry.space_group_name_H-M   'P 1'
#
loop_
_entity.id
_entity.type
_entity.pdbx_description
1 polymer ?
#
loop_
_entity_poly.entity_id
_entity_poly.type
_entity_poly.pdbx_seq_one_letter_code
_entity_poly.pdbx_strand_id
1 'polypeptide(L)'
;MPQQMLEFERVPLTLSFPETLKNVETYGFSGSQGLVWLEGQLLRPIGHPSKTVVIFMHPATTLQLLPMPTALAQSGVHVICAGSRYARNDSALIMEKVARDMGEYIRHAKQDLGYEKVVLVGWSGGASLSLFYQGEAEKPSITATPAGDPYDLTSAGLMPADGVIMIAAHASRARTLSEWVDPSVADEFNPDKRIAELDIYDPRNPNQPPYGADFIAAFRAAQLARIRRITNTVRETLETLKKRGAAEHERAFVVHRTMADLRWLDPMVDANDRAAGRCYLGAPEAANVSPAGLARYSSLRSWLSQWSYDDSRADALVGAAKIAVPLLVVENSADDAAPASHPKLVYDAAPQTDRDYHLIRGATHYYQGQPELLAEAIELAKNWMRDKGLQE
;
A
#
# COMPACT_ATOMS: atom_id res chain seq x y z
N MET A 1 -2.33 34.89 6.82
CA MET A 1 -3.43 34.68 7.81
C MET A 1 -3.63 33.18 7.89
N PRO A 2 -3.84 32.55 9.05
CA PRO A 2 -4.20 31.16 9.10
C PRO A 2 -5.49 30.98 8.28
N GLN A 3 -5.47 30.03 7.35
CA GLN A 3 -6.62 29.71 6.52
C GLN A 3 -7.73 29.22 7.46
N GLN A 4 -8.93 29.82 7.39
CA GLN A 4 -10.05 29.40 8.23
C GLN A 4 -10.41 27.96 7.89
N MET A 5 -10.28 27.04 8.84
CA MET A 5 -10.67 25.63 8.66
C MET A 5 -12.18 25.56 8.47
N LEU A 6 -12.61 24.94 7.39
CA LEU A 6 -14.03 24.73 7.10
C LEU A 6 -14.62 23.61 7.96
N GLU A 7 -15.88 23.75 8.32
CA GLU A 7 -16.67 22.65 8.86
C GLU A 7 -16.99 21.64 7.74
N PHE A 8 -17.02 20.38 8.08
CA PHE A 8 -17.39 19.29 7.16
C PHE A 8 -18.23 18.24 7.88
N GLU A 9 -19.07 17.58 7.12
CA GLU A 9 -19.83 16.42 7.59
C GLU A 9 -19.14 15.12 7.21
N ARG A 10 -19.40 14.06 7.98
CA ARG A 10 -18.98 12.69 7.72
C ARG A 10 -20.17 11.85 7.32
N VAL A 11 -20.29 11.55 6.05
CA VAL A 11 -21.37 10.74 5.50
C VAL A 11 -20.91 9.30 5.37
N PRO A 12 -21.48 8.34 6.12
CA PRO A 12 -21.15 6.92 5.94
C PRO A 12 -21.52 6.45 4.53
N LEU A 13 -20.65 5.65 3.95
CA LEU A 13 -20.88 5.00 2.67
C LEU A 13 -20.90 3.48 2.87
N THR A 14 -21.93 2.85 2.32
CA THR A 14 -22.03 1.38 2.24
C THR A 14 -22.28 1.02 0.79
N LEU A 15 -21.37 0.28 0.19
CA LEU A 15 -21.45 -0.17 -1.19
C LEU A 15 -21.61 -1.68 -1.21
N SER A 16 -22.32 -2.20 -2.20
CA SER A 16 -22.37 -3.63 -2.43
C SER A 16 -22.41 -3.94 -3.91
N PHE A 17 -21.78 -5.04 -4.28
CA PHE A 17 -21.79 -5.54 -5.65
C PHE A 17 -21.74 -7.07 -5.68
N PRO A 18 -22.30 -7.71 -6.73
CA PRO A 18 -22.26 -9.16 -6.85
C PRO A 18 -20.85 -9.64 -7.22
N GLU A 19 -20.39 -10.67 -6.52
CA GLU A 19 -19.20 -11.42 -6.88
C GLU A 19 -19.44 -12.90 -6.59
N THR A 20 -19.48 -13.73 -7.63
CA THR A 20 -19.66 -15.16 -7.47
C THR A 20 -18.33 -15.80 -7.12
N LEU A 21 -18.16 -16.18 -5.86
CA LEU A 21 -17.00 -16.91 -5.35
C LEU A 21 -17.36 -18.36 -5.09
N LYS A 22 -16.49 -19.29 -5.52
CA LYS A 22 -16.63 -20.71 -5.18
C LYS A 22 -16.30 -20.99 -3.72
N ASN A 23 -15.45 -20.14 -3.10
CA ASN A 23 -14.96 -20.29 -1.75
C ASN A 23 -15.13 -19.01 -0.97
N VAL A 24 -15.44 -19.11 0.33
CA VAL A 24 -15.42 -17.96 1.25
C VAL A 24 -13.97 -17.63 1.57
N GLU A 25 -13.49 -16.50 1.07
CA GLU A 25 -12.10 -16.05 1.25
C GLU A 25 -11.95 -14.94 2.29
N THR A 26 -13.07 -14.30 2.63
CA THR A 26 -13.12 -13.22 3.59
C THR A 26 -13.97 -13.59 4.78
N TYR A 27 -13.82 -12.83 5.85
CA TYR A 27 -14.63 -12.99 7.05
C TYR A 27 -16.09 -12.73 6.76
N GLY A 28 -16.93 -13.61 7.25
CA GLY A 28 -18.36 -13.45 7.27
C GLY A 28 -19.10 -13.95 6.03
N PHE A 29 -20.30 -13.42 5.86
CA PHE A 29 -21.32 -13.97 4.98
C PHE A 29 -21.22 -13.56 3.51
N SER A 30 -20.31 -12.66 3.15
CA SER A 30 -20.25 -12.09 1.80
C SER A 30 -20.11 -13.17 0.71
N GLY A 31 -19.26 -14.15 0.91
CA GLY A 31 -19.07 -15.23 -0.04
C GLY A 31 -20.29 -16.14 -0.21
N SER A 32 -21.06 -16.39 0.85
CA SER A 32 -22.25 -17.25 0.80
C SER A 32 -23.47 -16.57 0.19
N GLN A 33 -23.50 -15.23 0.21
CA GLN A 33 -24.61 -14.44 -0.34
C GLN A 33 -24.34 -13.93 -1.77
N GLY A 34 -23.16 -14.16 -2.31
CA GLY A 34 -22.78 -13.66 -3.64
C GLY A 34 -22.63 -12.14 -3.70
N LEU A 35 -22.51 -11.47 -2.56
CA LEU A 35 -22.33 -10.02 -2.47
C LEU A 35 -21.04 -9.68 -1.69
N VAL A 36 -20.32 -8.70 -2.19
CA VAL A 36 -19.24 -8.02 -1.47
C VAL A 36 -19.81 -6.74 -0.86
N TRP A 37 -19.48 -6.49 0.39
CA TRP A 37 -19.86 -5.28 1.11
C TRP A 37 -18.60 -4.46 1.41
N LEU A 38 -18.67 -3.15 1.11
CA LEU A 38 -17.61 -2.20 1.36
C LEU A 38 -18.14 -1.08 2.26
N GLU A 39 -17.30 -0.67 3.20
CA GLU A 39 -17.60 0.43 4.10
C GLU A 39 -16.60 1.56 3.90
N GLY A 40 -17.09 2.78 3.81
CA GLY A 40 -16.29 3.98 3.65
C GLY A 40 -16.94 5.19 4.25
N GLN A 41 -16.36 6.35 4.01
CA GLN A 41 -16.85 7.61 4.53
C GLN A 41 -16.55 8.74 3.55
N LEU A 42 -17.55 9.54 3.20
CA LEU A 42 -17.37 10.81 2.50
C LEU A 42 -17.24 11.93 3.54
N LEU A 43 -16.15 12.67 3.49
CA LEU A 43 -15.93 13.93 4.20
C LEU A 43 -16.30 15.05 3.25
N ARG A 44 -17.39 15.75 3.56
CA ARG A 44 -17.96 16.78 2.67
C ARG A 44 -17.98 18.14 3.37
N PRO A 45 -17.19 19.12 2.89
CA PRO A 45 -17.21 20.50 3.39
C PRO A 45 -18.61 21.10 3.28
N ILE A 46 -19.09 21.69 4.37
CA ILE A 46 -20.46 22.28 4.45
C ILE A 46 -20.51 23.59 3.66
N GLY A 47 -21.47 23.69 2.74
CA GLY A 47 -21.65 24.89 1.92
C GLY A 47 -20.65 25.06 0.77
N HIS A 48 -19.79 24.08 0.54
CA HIS A 48 -18.77 24.11 -0.54
C HIS A 48 -19.02 22.97 -1.52
N PRO A 49 -19.87 23.15 -2.55
CA PRO A 49 -20.08 22.14 -3.58
C PRO A 49 -18.79 21.90 -4.38
N SER A 50 -18.60 20.70 -4.86
CA SER A 50 -17.45 20.35 -5.71
C SER A 50 -17.87 19.34 -6.78
N LYS A 51 -17.31 19.49 -7.97
CA LYS A 51 -17.38 18.51 -9.06
C LYS A 51 -16.29 17.45 -8.97
N THR A 52 -15.34 17.64 -8.07
CA THR A 52 -14.19 16.76 -7.87
C THR A 52 -14.23 16.14 -6.49
N VAL A 53 -13.87 14.87 -6.41
CA VAL A 53 -13.64 14.17 -5.15
C VAL A 53 -12.28 13.47 -5.19
N VAL A 54 -11.55 13.52 -4.08
CA VAL A 54 -10.36 12.68 -3.90
C VAL A 54 -10.74 11.39 -3.19
N ILE A 55 -10.14 10.28 -3.60
CA ILE A 55 -10.37 8.97 -2.97
C ILE A 55 -9.07 8.47 -2.36
N PHE A 56 -9.10 8.23 -1.05
CA PHE A 56 -8.07 7.53 -0.31
C PHE A 56 -8.48 6.08 -0.10
N MET A 57 -7.65 5.14 -0.52
CA MET A 57 -7.78 3.73 -0.14
C MET A 57 -6.41 3.16 0.20
N HIS A 58 -6.36 2.39 1.27
CA HIS A 58 -5.22 1.55 1.61
C HIS A 58 -5.68 0.08 1.57
N PRO A 59 -4.85 -0.89 1.12
CA PRO A 59 -5.30 -2.27 0.97
C PRO A 59 -5.92 -2.88 2.23
N ALA A 60 -5.36 -2.58 3.40
CA ALA A 60 -5.71 -3.26 4.64
C ALA A 60 -6.08 -2.34 5.81
N THR A 61 -6.06 -1.02 5.64
CA THR A 61 -6.27 -0.08 6.74
C THR A 61 -7.36 0.93 6.39
N THR A 62 -8.05 1.45 7.40
CA THR A 62 -9.01 2.54 7.26
C THR A 62 -8.30 3.89 7.42
N LEU A 63 -8.60 4.86 6.56
CA LEU A 63 -7.85 6.10 6.46
C LEU A 63 -8.56 7.32 7.05
N GLN A 64 -9.81 7.19 7.47
CA GLN A 64 -10.64 8.31 7.95
C GLN A 64 -10.12 8.98 9.23
N LEU A 65 -9.21 8.37 9.95
CA LEU A 65 -8.59 8.93 11.16
C LEU A 65 -7.19 9.52 10.91
N LEU A 66 -6.67 9.41 9.69
CA LEU A 66 -5.41 10.07 9.34
C LEU A 66 -5.60 11.59 9.27
N PRO A 67 -4.55 12.37 9.57
CA PRO A 67 -4.64 13.83 9.55
C PRO A 67 -4.93 14.38 8.16
N MET A 68 -4.35 13.81 7.10
CA MET A 68 -4.44 14.35 5.74
C MET A 68 -5.86 14.36 5.16
N PRO A 69 -6.66 13.29 5.17
CA PRO A 69 -8.04 13.33 4.70
C PRO A 69 -8.88 14.40 5.39
N THR A 70 -8.74 14.52 6.72
CA THR A 70 -9.44 15.54 7.51
C THR A 70 -8.98 16.94 7.13
N ALA A 71 -7.68 17.18 7.00
CA ALA A 71 -7.13 18.49 6.64
C ALA A 71 -7.53 18.90 5.21
N LEU A 72 -7.58 17.97 4.25
CA LEU A 72 -8.13 18.23 2.91
C LEU A 72 -9.60 18.64 2.97
N ALA A 73 -10.43 17.94 3.73
CA ALA A 73 -11.83 18.32 3.90
C ALA A 73 -11.98 19.71 4.53
N GLN A 74 -11.20 20.01 5.58
CA GLN A 74 -11.17 21.34 6.20
C GLN A 74 -10.65 22.44 5.26
N SER A 75 -9.94 22.10 4.20
CA SER A 75 -9.47 23.03 3.17
C SER A 75 -10.40 23.17 1.96
N GLY A 76 -11.58 22.53 1.99
CA GLY A 76 -12.61 22.63 0.96
C GLY A 76 -12.62 21.50 -0.07
N VAL A 77 -11.81 20.45 0.11
CA VAL A 77 -11.75 19.31 -0.81
C VAL A 77 -12.73 18.22 -0.34
N HIS A 78 -13.54 17.68 -1.24
CA HIS A 78 -14.36 16.50 -0.96
C HIS A 78 -13.48 15.24 -0.94
N VAL A 79 -13.60 14.42 0.10
CA VAL A 79 -12.74 13.27 0.33
C VAL A 79 -13.54 12.01 0.61
N ILE A 80 -13.31 10.95 -0.14
CA ILE A 80 -13.79 9.61 0.20
C ILE A 80 -12.63 8.83 0.85
N CYS A 81 -12.84 8.41 2.09
CA CYS A 81 -12.00 7.41 2.76
C CYS A 81 -12.62 6.04 2.48
N ALA A 82 -12.07 5.33 1.53
CA ALA A 82 -12.57 4.05 1.05
C ALA A 82 -11.96 2.88 1.83
N GLY A 83 -12.78 1.97 2.32
CA GLY A 83 -12.34 0.70 2.90
C GLY A 83 -12.40 -0.42 1.88
N SER A 84 -11.37 -1.27 1.84
CA SER A 84 -11.44 -2.52 1.09
C SER A 84 -12.28 -3.56 1.84
N ARG A 85 -12.65 -4.66 1.18
CA ARG A 85 -13.26 -5.83 1.84
C ARG A 85 -12.39 -6.45 2.94
N TYR A 86 -11.09 -6.11 2.96
CA TYR A 86 -10.10 -6.59 3.92
C TYR A 86 -9.73 -5.54 4.97
N ALA A 87 -10.57 -4.56 5.20
CA ALA A 87 -10.30 -3.49 6.16
C ALA A 87 -9.92 -4.06 7.53
N ARG A 88 -8.75 -3.66 8.06
CA ARG A 88 -8.16 -4.07 9.34
C ARG A 88 -7.67 -5.52 9.42
N ASN A 89 -7.70 -6.28 8.32
CA ASN A 89 -7.14 -7.64 8.30
C ASN A 89 -6.65 -8.00 6.90
N ASP A 90 -5.33 -8.02 6.72
CA ASP A 90 -4.70 -8.32 5.44
C ASP A 90 -4.23 -9.77 5.31
N SER A 91 -4.51 -10.64 6.30
CA SER A 91 -4.02 -12.02 6.28
C SER A 91 -4.53 -12.86 5.10
N ALA A 92 -5.71 -12.54 4.58
CA ALA A 92 -6.31 -13.19 3.40
C ALA A 92 -6.44 -12.25 2.19
N LEU A 93 -5.81 -11.08 2.20
CA LEU A 93 -5.99 -10.05 1.20
C LEU A 93 -5.44 -10.46 -0.18
N ILE A 94 -6.26 -10.21 -1.22
CA ILE A 94 -5.92 -10.39 -2.64
C ILE A 94 -5.96 -9.02 -3.32
N MET A 95 -4.82 -8.56 -3.82
CA MET A 95 -4.68 -7.20 -4.37
C MET A 95 -5.58 -6.96 -5.59
N GLU A 96 -5.79 -7.97 -6.42
CA GLU A 96 -6.70 -7.93 -7.57
C GLU A 96 -8.14 -7.65 -7.13
N LYS A 97 -8.56 -8.22 -5.99
CA LYS A 97 -9.88 -7.96 -5.40
C LYS A 97 -9.98 -6.57 -4.81
N VAL A 98 -8.91 -6.07 -4.19
CA VAL A 98 -8.85 -4.69 -3.70
C VAL A 98 -8.91 -3.67 -4.84
N ALA A 99 -8.30 -3.97 -5.99
CA ALA A 99 -8.45 -3.13 -7.18
C ALA A 99 -9.93 -3.07 -7.64
N ARG A 100 -10.64 -4.20 -7.62
CA ARG A 100 -12.09 -4.20 -7.90
C ARG A 100 -12.85 -3.34 -6.89
N ASP A 101 -12.55 -3.46 -5.60
CA ASP A 101 -13.18 -2.66 -4.54
C ASP A 101 -12.99 -1.16 -4.78
N MET A 102 -11.78 -0.72 -5.15
CA MET A 102 -11.50 0.67 -5.52
C MET A 102 -12.33 1.11 -6.73
N GLY A 103 -12.48 0.25 -7.72
CA GLY A 103 -13.31 0.51 -8.90
C GLY A 103 -14.76 0.80 -8.55
N GLU A 104 -15.33 0.11 -7.57
CA GLU A 104 -16.69 0.36 -7.11
C GLU A 104 -16.85 1.72 -6.42
N TYR A 105 -15.85 2.19 -5.67
CA TYR A 105 -15.88 3.56 -5.12
C TYR A 105 -15.79 4.63 -6.21
N ILE A 106 -14.97 4.43 -7.24
CA ILE A 106 -14.87 5.38 -8.36
C ILE A 106 -16.20 5.40 -9.14
N ARG A 107 -16.78 4.24 -9.42
CA ARG A 107 -18.08 4.12 -10.06
C ARG A 107 -19.16 4.84 -9.25
N HIS A 108 -19.22 4.57 -7.95
CA HIS A 108 -20.17 5.22 -7.03
C HIS A 108 -19.97 6.75 -7.01
N ALA A 109 -18.72 7.22 -6.93
CA ALA A 109 -18.42 8.64 -6.95
C ALA A 109 -18.93 9.32 -8.22
N LYS A 110 -18.68 8.73 -9.40
CA LYS A 110 -19.06 9.31 -10.69
C LYS A 110 -20.54 9.14 -11.01
N GLN A 111 -21.11 7.95 -10.77
CA GLN A 111 -22.46 7.62 -11.24
C GLN A 111 -23.56 7.92 -10.21
N ASP A 112 -23.29 7.69 -8.92
CA ASP A 112 -24.31 7.81 -7.90
C ASP A 112 -24.22 9.17 -7.14
N LEU A 113 -22.96 9.64 -6.88
CA LEU A 113 -22.74 10.93 -6.19
C LEU A 113 -22.59 12.12 -7.15
N GLY A 114 -22.42 11.89 -8.45
CA GLY A 114 -22.40 12.91 -9.49
C GLY A 114 -21.08 13.70 -9.60
N TYR A 115 -19.97 13.19 -9.09
CA TYR A 115 -18.67 13.82 -9.28
C TYR A 115 -18.20 13.65 -10.73
N GLU A 116 -17.74 14.74 -11.35
CA GLU A 116 -17.22 14.73 -12.72
C GLU A 116 -15.77 14.26 -12.77
N LYS A 117 -14.99 14.56 -11.71
CA LYS A 117 -13.57 14.22 -11.57
C LYS A 117 -13.30 13.41 -10.31
N VAL A 118 -12.44 12.42 -10.44
CA VAL A 118 -11.94 11.61 -9.33
C VAL A 118 -10.42 11.64 -9.34
N VAL A 119 -9.80 11.99 -8.22
CA VAL A 119 -8.35 11.93 -8.05
C VAL A 119 -8.03 10.86 -6.99
N LEU A 120 -7.18 9.90 -7.32
CA LEU A 120 -6.70 8.93 -6.35
C LEU A 120 -5.57 9.56 -5.54
N VAL A 121 -5.68 9.52 -4.23
CA VAL A 121 -4.61 9.94 -3.32
C VAL A 121 -4.12 8.73 -2.55
N GLY A 122 -2.97 8.23 -2.97
CA GLY A 122 -2.32 7.09 -2.36
C GLY A 122 -1.33 7.52 -1.29
N TRP A 123 -1.60 7.12 -0.04
CA TRP A 123 -0.67 7.27 1.07
C TRP A 123 -0.12 5.89 1.45
N SER A 124 1.21 5.79 1.66
CA SER A 124 1.86 4.53 2.04
C SER A 124 1.55 3.39 1.05
N GLY A 125 1.07 2.25 1.52
CA GLY A 125 0.61 1.14 0.67
C GLY A 125 -0.58 1.45 -0.23
N GLY A 126 -1.30 2.53 0.03
CA GLY A 126 -2.37 3.01 -0.85
C GLY A 126 -1.86 3.60 -2.17
N ALA A 127 -0.61 4.05 -2.20
CA ALA A 127 -0.02 4.61 -3.42
C ALA A 127 0.24 3.52 -4.47
N SER A 128 0.88 2.41 -4.08
CA SER A 128 1.07 1.29 -4.99
C SER A 128 -0.26 0.67 -5.45
N LEU A 129 -1.27 0.64 -4.56
CA LEU A 129 -2.63 0.24 -4.93
C LEU A 129 -3.24 1.19 -5.96
N SER A 130 -3.13 2.51 -5.77
CA SER A 130 -3.71 3.51 -6.67
C SER A 130 -3.13 3.40 -8.08
N LEU A 131 -1.80 3.23 -8.19
CA LEU A 131 -1.14 3.04 -9.49
C LEU A 131 -1.42 1.67 -10.11
N PHE A 132 -1.49 0.62 -9.32
CA PHE A 132 -1.91 -0.70 -9.77
C PHE A 132 -3.34 -0.66 -10.35
N TYR A 133 -4.29 -0.07 -9.59
CA TYR A 133 -5.64 0.14 -10.06
C TYR A 133 -5.71 0.95 -11.35
N GLN A 134 -5.07 2.14 -11.35
CA GLN A 134 -5.13 3.04 -12.50
C GLN A 134 -4.54 2.39 -13.75
N GLY A 135 -3.44 1.65 -13.60
CA GLY A 135 -2.84 0.91 -14.71
C GLY A 135 -3.77 -0.17 -15.29
N GLU A 136 -4.50 -0.89 -14.45
CA GLU A 136 -5.48 -1.90 -14.90
C GLU A 136 -6.80 -1.26 -15.38
N ALA A 137 -7.16 -0.07 -14.91
CA ALA A 137 -8.33 0.65 -15.44
C ALA A 137 -8.08 1.23 -16.84
N GLU A 138 -6.86 1.70 -17.12
CA GLU A 138 -6.51 2.24 -18.45
C GLU A 138 -6.07 1.17 -19.44
N LYS A 139 -5.34 0.15 -18.97
CA LYS A 139 -4.80 -0.94 -19.81
C LYS A 139 -4.99 -2.27 -19.08
N PRO A 140 -6.24 -2.79 -19.06
CA PRO A 140 -6.55 -4.01 -18.34
C PRO A 140 -5.82 -5.22 -18.91
N SER A 141 -5.26 -6.05 -18.02
CA SER A 141 -4.43 -7.18 -18.42
C SER A 141 -4.60 -8.43 -17.54
N ILE A 142 -5.18 -8.29 -16.36
CA ILE A 142 -5.26 -9.36 -15.36
C ILE A 142 -6.53 -10.16 -15.53
N THR A 143 -6.40 -11.49 -15.75
CA THR A 143 -7.50 -12.44 -15.87
C THR A 143 -7.51 -13.53 -14.77
N ALA A 144 -6.50 -13.55 -13.92
CA ALA A 144 -6.38 -14.51 -12.82
C ALA A 144 -5.54 -13.89 -11.68
N THR A 145 -5.70 -14.41 -10.46
CA THR A 145 -4.80 -14.09 -9.34
C THR A 145 -3.42 -14.73 -9.52
N PRO A 146 -2.38 -14.32 -8.78
CA PRO A 146 -1.07 -14.98 -8.81
C PRO A 146 -1.11 -16.46 -8.42
N ALA A 147 -2.11 -16.92 -7.66
CA ALA A 147 -2.34 -18.33 -7.35
C ALA A 147 -2.98 -19.13 -8.50
N GLY A 148 -3.32 -18.46 -9.62
CA GLY A 148 -3.97 -19.06 -10.78
C GLY A 148 -5.49 -19.19 -10.64
N ASP A 149 -6.10 -18.61 -9.60
CA ASP A 149 -7.56 -18.61 -9.49
C ASP A 149 -8.15 -17.60 -10.48
N PRO A 150 -9.23 -17.95 -11.21
CA PRO A 150 -9.86 -17.05 -12.16
C PRO A 150 -10.35 -15.77 -11.46
N TYR A 151 -9.86 -14.62 -11.90
CA TYR A 151 -10.32 -13.31 -11.47
C TYR A 151 -10.04 -12.28 -12.56
N ASP A 152 -11.04 -11.94 -13.32
CA ASP A 152 -10.92 -11.18 -14.56
C ASP A 152 -11.20 -9.68 -14.33
N LEU A 153 -10.15 -8.88 -14.26
CA LEU A 153 -10.25 -7.41 -14.22
C LEU A 153 -10.52 -6.81 -15.61
N THR A 154 -10.24 -7.53 -16.69
CA THR A 154 -10.45 -7.00 -18.06
C THR A 154 -11.94 -6.83 -18.39
N SER A 155 -12.79 -7.66 -17.80
CA SER A 155 -14.25 -7.60 -17.93
C SER A 155 -14.94 -6.85 -16.77
N ALA A 156 -14.17 -6.37 -15.79
CA ALA A 156 -14.70 -5.75 -14.58
C ALA A 156 -15.27 -4.34 -14.80
N GLY A 157 -15.06 -3.72 -15.96
CA GLY A 157 -15.53 -2.36 -16.27
C GLY A 157 -14.91 -1.30 -15.35
N LEU A 158 -13.64 -1.45 -15.02
CA LEU A 158 -12.93 -0.48 -14.18
C LEU A 158 -12.89 0.91 -14.86
N MET A 159 -13.33 1.93 -14.14
CA MET A 159 -13.33 3.32 -14.62
C MET A 159 -12.03 4.02 -14.21
N PRO A 160 -11.23 4.57 -15.14
CA PRO A 160 -10.05 5.33 -14.75
C PRO A 160 -10.42 6.55 -13.90
N ALA A 161 -9.58 6.86 -12.92
CA ALA A 161 -9.56 8.15 -12.27
C ALA A 161 -8.95 9.21 -13.20
N ASP A 162 -9.08 10.49 -12.85
CA ASP A 162 -8.65 11.61 -13.68
C ASP A 162 -7.23 12.09 -13.31
N GLY A 163 -6.67 11.63 -12.20
CA GLY A 163 -5.30 11.92 -11.75
C GLY A 163 -4.91 11.06 -10.55
N VAL A 164 -3.61 10.96 -10.29
CA VAL A 164 -3.05 10.21 -9.15
C VAL A 164 -2.05 11.07 -8.39
N ILE A 165 -2.19 11.12 -7.08
CA ILE A 165 -1.24 11.73 -6.14
C ILE A 165 -0.69 10.63 -5.24
N MET A 166 0.63 10.53 -5.14
CA MET A 166 1.33 9.63 -4.21
C MET A 166 2.01 10.44 -3.11
N ILE A 167 1.79 10.09 -1.85
CA ILE A 167 2.39 10.77 -0.70
C ILE A 167 2.92 9.75 0.29
N ALA A 168 4.16 9.95 0.79
CA ALA A 168 4.79 9.05 1.77
C ALA A 168 4.71 7.57 1.32
N ALA A 169 5.05 7.30 0.07
CA ALA A 169 4.64 6.11 -0.65
C ALA A 169 5.80 5.15 -0.92
N HIS A 170 5.52 3.86 -0.84
CA HIS A 170 6.44 2.82 -1.31
C HIS A 170 6.00 2.21 -2.65
N ALA A 171 6.96 1.63 -3.38
CA ALA A 171 6.74 1.12 -4.73
C ALA A 171 5.80 -0.10 -4.78
N SER A 172 5.88 -1.01 -3.80
CA SER A 172 4.91 -2.09 -3.61
C SER A 172 5.06 -2.74 -2.24
N ARG A 173 4.03 -3.43 -1.78
CA ARG A 173 4.07 -4.22 -0.53
C ARG A 173 5.13 -5.34 -0.62
N ALA A 174 5.20 -6.02 -1.76
CA ALA A 174 6.17 -7.09 -1.99
C ALA A 174 7.62 -6.59 -1.96
N ARG A 175 7.91 -5.47 -2.63
CA ARG A 175 9.25 -4.84 -2.57
C ARG A 175 9.59 -4.41 -1.16
N THR A 176 8.67 -3.75 -0.47
CA THR A 176 8.88 -3.31 0.91
C THR A 176 9.19 -4.49 1.82
N LEU A 177 8.43 -5.58 1.76
CA LEU A 177 8.71 -6.77 2.56
C LEU A 177 10.05 -7.41 2.19
N SER A 178 10.44 -7.44 0.90
CA SER A 178 11.73 -7.98 0.48
C SER A 178 12.93 -7.19 1.02
N GLU A 179 12.71 -5.98 1.49
CA GLU A 179 13.71 -5.13 2.14
C GLU A 179 13.60 -5.11 3.68
N TRP A 180 12.50 -5.64 4.23
CA TRP A 180 12.21 -5.63 5.67
C TRP A 180 12.22 -6.99 6.33
N VAL A 181 12.08 -8.07 5.56
CA VAL A 181 12.15 -9.42 6.13
C VAL A 181 13.53 -9.67 6.74
N ASP A 182 13.59 -10.25 7.94
CA ASP A 182 14.85 -10.54 8.64
C ASP A 182 15.55 -11.75 8.00
N PRO A 183 16.67 -11.57 7.30
CA PRO A 183 17.36 -12.64 6.60
C PRO A 183 18.09 -13.61 7.54
N SER A 184 18.20 -13.28 8.83
CA SER A 184 18.84 -14.14 9.82
C SER A 184 18.05 -15.43 10.10
N VAL A 185 16.72 -15.44 9.83
CA VAL A 185 15.88 -16.63 10.04
C VAL A 185 16.24 -17.70 9.03
N ALA A 186 16.86 -18.78 9.51
CA ALA A 186 17.31 -19.90 8.66
C ALA A 186 16.20 -20.96 8.45
N ASP A 187 15.18 -21.00 9.31
CA ASP A 187 14.11 -21.99 9.30
C ASP A 187 12.79 -21.35 9.70
N GLU A 188 11.80 -21.35 8.79
CA GLU A 188 10.49 -20.71 9.05
C GLU A 188 9.67 -21.42 10.14
N PHE A 189 9.96 -22.71 10.39
CA PHE A 189 9.31 -23.49 11.47
C PHE A 189 10.04 -23.39 12.81
N ASN A 190 11.26 -22.84 12.80
CA ASN A 190 12.06 -22.56 13.99
C ASN A 190 12.74 -21.20 13.87
N PRO A 191 12.03 -20.09 14.17
CA PRO A 191 12.56 -18.73 14.01
C PRO A 191 13.72 -18.38 14.95
N ASP A 192 14.00 -19.23 15.93
CA ASP A 192 15.17 -19.07 16.82
C ASP A 192 16.46 -19.63 16.21
N LYS A 193 16.35 -20.44 15.16
CA LYS A 193 17.48 -20.89 14.35
C LYS A 193 17.90 -19.76 13.39
N ARG A 194 18.93 -19.02 13.78
CA ARG A 194 19.36 -17.80 13.09
C ARG A 194 20.79 -17.88 12.59
N ILE A 195 21.07 -17.13 11.52
CA ILE A 195 22.39 -16.87 10.97
C ILE A 195 22.91 -15.61 11.67
N ALA A 196 23.89 -15.78 12.56
CA ALA A 196 24.37 -14.70 13.45
C ALA A 196 24.90 -13.48 12.68
N GLU A 197 25.58 -13.71 11.56
CA GLU A 197 26.18 -12.65 10.72
C GLU A 197 25.13 -11.81 9.97
N LEU A 198 23.86 -12.27 9.92
CA LEU A 198 22.73 -11.58 9.31
C LEU A 198 21.73 -11.03 10.35
N ASP A 199 21.90 -11.30 11.64
CA ASP A 199 21.05 -10.72 12.67
C ASP A 199 21.54 -9.32 13.06
N ILE A 200 20.98 -8.29 12.45
CA ILE A 200 21.36 -6.89 12.67
C ILE A 200 21.00 -6.36 14.05
N TYR A 201 20.22 -7.10 14.83
CA TYR A 201 19.84 -6.77 16.20
C TYR A 201 20.69 -7.54 17.23
N ASP A 202 21.53 -8.48 16.83
CA ASP A 202 22.48 -9.13 17.74
C ASP A 202 23.72 -8.24 17.91
N PRO A 203 24.01 -7.75 19.13
CA PRO A 203 25.17 -6.90 19.36
C PRO A 203 26.53 -7.61 19.11
N ARG A 204 26.51 -8.94 18.97
CA ARG A 204 27.70 -9.74 18.66
C ARG A 204 27.94 -9.88 17.16
N ASN A 205 27.00 -9.43 16.31
CA ASN A 205 27.17 -9.42 14.86
C ASN A 205 28.39 -8.53 14.51
N PRO A 206 29.38 -9.05 13.75
CA PRO A 206 30.54 -8.26 13.37
C PRO A 206 30.20 -7.08 12.45
N ASN A 207 29.04 -7.12 11.79
CA ASN A 207 28.55 -6.08 10.90
C ASN A 207 27.66 -5.11 11.68
N GLN A 208 28.23 -4.02 12.15
CA GLN A 208 27.52 -2.95 12.86
C GLN A 208 27.48 -1.69 12.00
N PRO A 209 26.52 -0.77 12.22
CA PRO A 209 26.51 0.53 11.52
C PRO A 209 27.79 1.36 11.85
N PRO A 210 28.32 2.11 10.86
CA PRO A 210 27.86 2.23 9.48
C PRO A 210 28.18 0.97 8.66
N TYR A 211 27.20 0.52 7.90
CA TYR A 211 27.33 -0.73 7.13
C TYR A 211 28.19 -0.55 5.87
N GLY A 212 29.09 -1.51 5.61
CA GLY A 212 29.86 -1.57 4.37
C GLY A 212 29.00 -2.01 3.18
N ALA A 213 29.37 -1.56 1.98
CA ALA A 213 28.63 -1.84 0.75
C ALA A 213 28.46 -3.36 0.48
N ASP A 214 29.51 -4.15 0.74
CA ASP A 214 29.47 -5.60 0.56
C ASP A 214 28.46 -6.28 1.49
N PHE A 215 28.41 -5.83 2.75
CA PHE A 215 27.40 -6.33 3.69
C PHE A 215 25.98 -5.93 3.29
N ILE A 216 25.75 -4.68 2.87
CA ILE A 216 24.45 -4.23 2.39
C ILE A 216 23.99 -5.10 1.22
N ALA A 217 24.86 -5.35 0.24
CA ALA A 217 24.54 -6.20 -0.91
C ALA A 217 24.22 -7.65 -0.49
N ALA A 218 25.03 -8.24 0.38
CA ALA A 218 24.82 -9.60 0.89
C ALA A 218 23.53 -9.71 1.71
N PHE A 219 23.24 -8.72 2.55
CA PHE A 219 22.03 -8.66 3.36
C PHE A 219 20.76 -8.58 2.48
N ARG A 220 20.75 -7.70 1.48
CA ARG A 220 19.63 -7.58 0.53
C ARG A 220 19.42 -8.86 -0.28
N ALA A 221 20.50 -9.49 -0.71
CA ALA A 221 20.43 -10.78 -1.41
C ALA A 221 19.84 -11.89 -0.49
N ALA A 222 20.24 -11.94 0.77
CA ALA A 222 19.71 -12.89 1.75
C ALA A 222 18.22 -12.63 2.10
N GLN A 223 17.79 -11.36 2.16
CA GLN A 223 16.38 -10.99 2.31
C GLN A 223 15.54 -11.54 1.15
N LEU A 224 15.96 -11.29 -0.09
CA LEU A 224 15.27 -11.79 -1.28
C LEU A 224 15.27 -13.32 -1.35
N ALA A 225 16.37 -13.96 -0.97
CA ALA A 225 16.45 -15.42 -0.89
C ALA A 225 15.45 -15.99 0.12
N ARG A 226 15.26 -15.33 1.28
CA ARG A 226 14.25 -15.72 2.26
C ARG A 226 12.83 -15.59 1.72
N ILE A 227 12.49 -14.48 1.07
CA ILE A 227 11.17 -14.30 0.42
C ILE A 227 10.90 -15.41 -0.59
N ARG A 228 11.87 -15.74 -1.43
CA ARG A 228 11.74 -16.82 -2.43
C ARG A 228 11.60 -18.19 -1.80
N ARG A 229 12.31 -18.47 -0.70
CA ARG A 229 12.15 -19.72 0.07
C ARG A 229 10.72 -19.88 0.59
N ILE A 230 10.16 -18.85 1.22
CA ILE A 230 8.78 -18.85 1.70
C ILE A 230 7.81 -19.02 0.52
N THR A 231 8.00 -18.28 -0.57
CA THR A 231 7.18 -18.37 -1.78
C THR A 231 7.17 -19.77 -2.38
N ASN A 232 8.31 -20.45 -2.44
CA ASN A 232 8.38 -21.84 -2.93
C ASN A 232 7.57 -22.79 -2.03
N THR A 233 7.70 -22.68 -0.71
CA THR A 233 6.89 -23.47 0.24
C THR A 233 5.39 -23.20 0.05
N VAL A 234 5.00 -21.95 -0.18
CA VAL A 234 3.61 -21.58 -0.46
C VAL A 234 3.10 -22.25 -1.73
N ARG A 235 3.85 -22.18 -2.82
CA ARG A 235 3.49 -22.81 -4.11
C ARG A 235 3.37 -24.32 -4.00
N GLU A 236 4.36 -24.99 -3.38
CA GLU A 236 4.34 -26.44 -3.14
C GLU A 236 3.14 -26.88 -2.29
N THR A 237 2.81 -26.09 -1.27
CA THR A 237 1.64 -26.35 -0.43
C THR A 237 0.34 -26.20 -1.22
N LEU A 238 0.17 -25.12 -1.99
CA LEU A 238 -1.01 -24.93 -2.85
C LEU A 238 -1.17 -26.07 -3.86
N GLU A 239 -0.10 -26.46 -4.53
CA GLU A 239 -0.13 -27.59 -5.46
C GLU A 239 -0.53 -28.92 -4.75
N THR A 240 -0.04 -29.13 -3.53
CA THR A 240 -0.40 -30.30 -2.73
C THR A 240 -1.89 -30.28 -2.39
N LEU A 241 -2.42 -29.13 -1.94
CA LEU A 241 -3.86 -28.98 -1.63
C LEU A 241 -4.73 -29.18 -2.87
N LYS A 242 -4.35 -28.60 -3.99
CA LYS A 242 -5.06 -28.78 -5.29
C LYS A 242 -5.10 -30.26 -5.70
N LYS A 243 -3.98 -31.00 -5.58
CA LYS A 243 -3.90 -32.43 -5.91
C LYS A 243 -4.74 -33.32 -4.98
N ARG A 244 -4.88 -32.95 -3.71
CA ARG A 244 -5.72 -33.69 -2.77
C ARG A 244 -7.20 -33.60 -3.08
N GLY A 245 -7.65 -32.50 -3.70
CA GLY A 245 -9.06 -32.27 -4.04
C GLY A 245 -10.02 -32.28 -2.85
N ALA A 246 -9.48 -32.11 -1.62
CA ALA A 246 -10.23 -32.10 -0.39
C ALA A 246 -10.85 -30.72 -0.09
N ALA A 247 -11.63 -30.62 0.99
CA ALA A 247 -12.25 -29.36 1.43
C ALA A 247 -11.21 -28.29 1.81
N GLU A 248 -10.00 -28.70 2.25
CA GLU A 248 -8.91 -27.78 2.53
C GLU A 248 -8.30 -27.28 1.21
N HIS A 249 -8.56 -26.04 0.86
CA HIS A 249 -8.07 -25.40 -0.36
C HIS A 249 -7.21 -24.15 -0.09
N GLU A 250 -7.10 -23.74 1.17
CA GLU A 250 -6.31 -22.62 1.66
C GLU A 250 -5.72 -22.95 3.04
N ARG A 251 -4.59 -22.32 3.38
CA ARG A 251 -3.97 -22.46 4.69
C ARG A 251 -3.35 -21.17 5.16
N ALA A 252 -3.54 -20.81 6.42
CA ALA A 252 -2.86 -19.68 7.07
C ALA A 252 -1.49 -20.12 7.62
N PHE A 253 -0.55 -19.19 7.68
CA PHE A 253 0.77 -19.37 8.27
C PHE A 253 1.31 -18.06 8.86
N VAL A 254 2.34 -18.18 9.68
CA VAL A 254 3.01 -17.05 10.33
C VAL A 254 4.38 -16.85 9.71
N VAL A 255 4.73 -15.59 9.43
CA VAL A 255 6.07 -15.19 9.01
C VAL A 255 6.71 -14.41 10.15
N HIS A 256 7.71 -15.01 10.77
CA HIS A 256 8.41 -14.38 11.90
C HIS A 256 9.43 -13.36 11.44
N ARG A 257 9.65 -12.29 12.24
CA ARG A 257 10.74 -11.33 12.06
C ARG A 257 10.72 -10.68 10.67
N THR A 258 9.82 -9.74 10.49
CA THR A 258 9.59 -9.06 9.20
C THR A 258 9.86 -7.55 9.24
N MET A 259 10.62 -7.09 10.26
CA MET A 259 10.95 -5.68 10.46
C MET A 259 12.47 -5.53 10.72
N ALA A 260 13.30 -5.95 9.74
CA ALA A 260 14.76 -5.87 9.79
C ALA A 260 15.31 -5.13 8.58
N ASP A 261 15.29 -3.81 8.64
CA ASP A 261 15.82 -2.95 7.59
C ASP A 261 17.08 -2.23 8.08
N LEU A 262 18.17 -2.31 7.31
CA LEU A 262 19.43 -1.62 7.57
C LEU A 262 19.24 -0.11 7.70
N ARG A 263 18.30 0.48 6.96
CA ARG A 263 17.99 1.91 6.93
C ARG A 263 17.56 2.47 8.31
N TRP A 264 16.95 1.64 9.16
CA TRP A 264 16.53 2.08 10.50
C TRP A 264 17.69 2.19 11.48
N LEU A 265 18.77 1.43 11.26
CA LEU A 265 19.95 1.45 12.12
C LEU A 265 21.06 2.34 11.56
N ASP A 266 21.13 2.51 10.24
CA ASP A 266 22.12 3.32 9.55
C ASP A 266 21.43 4.36 8.64
N PRO A 267 21.45 5.66 9.02
CA PRO A 267 20.82 6.71 8.22
C PRO A 267 21.53 6.97 6.88
N MET A 268 22.73 6.43 6.68
CA MET A 268 23.46 6.56 5.41
C MET A 268 23.01 5.56 4.34
N VAL A 269 22.31 4.50 4.74
CA VAL A 269 21.71 3.54 3.79
C VAL A 269 20.41 4.13 3.26
N ASP A 270 20.32 4.39 1.93
CA ASP A 270 19.20 5.08 1.30
C ASP A 270 18.88 6.40 2.06
N ALA A 271 19.85 7.29 2.08
CA ALA A 271 19.92 8.43 3.00
C ALA A 271 18.75 9.41 2.85
N ASN A 272 18.15 9.77 3.97
CA ASN A 272 17.16 10.83 4.12
C ASN A 272 17.25 11.46 5.51
N ASP A 273 16.27 12.30 5.89
CA ASP A 273 16.26 13.04 7.18
C ASP A 273 15.66 12.21 8.34
N ARG A 274 15.42 10.89 8.18
CA ARG A 274 14.86 10.03 9.24
C ARG A 274 15.80 9.88 10.42
N ALA A 275 15.25 9.72 11.62
CA ALA A 275 16.03 9.43 12.82
C ALA A 275 16.54 7.98 12.81
N ALA A 276 17.82 7.77 13.17
CA ALA A 276 18.37 6.42 13.39
C ALA A 276 17.75 5.73 14.61
N GLY A 277 17.70 4.39 14.59
CA GLY A 277 17.18 3.57 15.70
C GLY A 277 15.66 3.60 15.82
N ARG A 278 14.94 4.05 14.80
CA ARG A 278 13.49 4.20 14.80
C ARG A 278 12.86 3.75 13.47
N CYS A 279 11.68 3.14 13.58
CA CYS A 279 10.77 2.90 12.46
C CYS A 279 9.36 3.38 12.84
N TYR A 280 8.43 3.38 11.89
CA TYR A 280 7.05 3.83 12.12
C TYR A 280 6.28 3.07 13.23
N LEU A 281 6.75 1.89 13.64
CA LEU A 281 6.22 1.12 14.79
C LEU A 281 7.01 1.34 16.08
N GLY A 282 7.99 2.26 16.10
CA GLY A 282 8.85 2.54 17.25
C GLY A 282 10.23 1.92 17.13
N ALA A 283 10.71 1.21 18.17
CA ALA A 283 12.02 0.56 18.15
C ALA A 283 12.03 -0.62 17.15
N PRO A 284 12.93 -0.64 16.14
CA PRO A 284 12.92 -1.63 15.07
C PRO A 284 13.05 -3.08 15.56
N GLU A 285 13.90 -3.33 16.56
CA GLU A 285 14.06 -4.66 17.14
C GLU A 285 12.77 -5.17 17.78
N ALA A 286 12.08 -4.33 18.56
CA ALA A 286 10.79 -4.67 19.15
C ALA A 286 9.73 -4.90 18.06
N ALA A 287 9.70 -4.07 17.02
CA ALA A 287 8.81 -4.25 15.87
C ALA A 287 9.08 -5.56 15.13
N ASN A 288 10.37 -5.96 15.02
CA ASN A 288 10.78 -7.19 14.35
C ASN A 288 10.21 -8.46 15.00
N VAL A 289 9.98 -8.46 16.29
CA VAL A 289 9.41 -9.60 17.05
C VAL A 289 7.93 -9.41 17.40
N SER A 290 7.40 -8.22 17.19
CA SER A 290 5.99 -7.90 17.47
C SER A 290 5.02 -8.64 16.53
N PRO A 291 3.82 -8.98 16.99
CA PRO A 291 2.76 -9.49 16.11
C PRO A 291 2.26 -8.47 15.08
N ALA A 292 2.57 -7.17 15.25
CA ALA A 292 2.16 -6.10 14.34
C ALA A 292 3.06 -5.91 13.11
N GLY A 293 4.14 -6.70 12.96
CA GLY A 293 5.02 -6.62 11.78
C GLY A 293 4.31 -6.95 10.47
N LEU A 294 4.84 -6.41 9.36
CA LEU A 294 4.31 -6.64 8.00
C LEU A 294 4.28 -8.15 7.68
N ALA A 295 3.25 -8.59 6.95
CA ALA A 295 3.08 -9.99 6.51
C ALA A 295 3.09 -11.04 7.64
N ARG A 296 2.97 -10.61 8.90
CA ARG A 296 3.09 -11.50 10.07
C ARG A 296 2.12 -12.68 9.99
N TYR A 297 0.91 -12.44 9.55
CA TYR A 297 -0.11 -13.46 9.34
C TYR A 297 -0.51 -13.43 7.88
N SER A 298 -0.43 -14.56 7.20
CA SER A 298 -0.74 -14.69 5.79
C SER A 298 -1.46 -15.99 5.49
N SER A 299 -2.27 -16.00 4.45
CA SER A 299 -2.70 -17.23 3.78
C SER A 299 -1.85 -17.46 2.52
N LEU A 300 -1.89 -18.67 1.98
CA LEU A 300 -1.05 -19.02 0.82
C LEU A 300 -1.33 -18.12 -0.38
N ARG A 301 -2.61 -17.88 -0.72
CA ARG A 301 -3.00 -17.02 -1.84
C ARG A 301 -2.67 -15.56 -1.60
N SER A 302 -2.92 -15.10 -0.38
CA SER A 302 -2.59 -13.74 0.05
C SER A 302 -1.10 -13.46 -0.05
N TRP A 303 -0.25 -14.43 0.33
CA TRP A 303 1.19 -14.32 0.17
C TRP A 303 1.59 -14.05 -1.28
N LEU A 304 1.08 -14.84 -2.23
CA LEU A 304 1.41 -14.67 -3.64
C LEU A 304 0.93 -13.32 -4.18
N SER A 305 -0.25 -12.87 -3.79
CA SER A 305 -0.83 -11.63 -4.28
C SER A 305 -0.20 -10.37 -3.68
N GLN A 306 0.19 -10.41 -2.39
CA GLN A 306 0.70 -9.23 -1.68
C GLN A 306 2.21 -9.18 -1.50
N TRP A 307 2.83 -10.33 -1.15
CA TRP A 307 4.13 -10.37 -0.50
C TRP A 307 5.22 -11.06 -1.31
N SER A 308 4.85 -11.94 -2.23
CA SER A 308 5.82 -12.59 -3.10
C SER A 308 6.45 -11.57 -4.06
N TYR A 309 7.77 -11.43 -3.99
CA TYR A 309 8.52 -10.50 -4.84
C TYR A 309 8.35 -10.80 -6.34
N ASP A 310 8.29 -12.09 -6.69
CA ASP A 310 8.25 -12.53 -8.09
C ASP A 310 6.81 -12.70 -8.64
N ASP A 311 5.78 -12.78 -7.77
CA ASP A 311 4.40 -13.07 -8.18
C ASP A 311 3.44 -11.89 -8.05
N SER A 312 3.63 -11.04 -7.02
CA SER A 312 2.73 -9.91 -6.79
C SER A 312 2.72 -8.96 -7.98
N ARG A 313 1.50 -8.66 -8.46
CA ARG A 313 1.28 -7.76 -9.60
C ARG A 313 0.98 -6.32 -9.18
N ALA A 314 0.72 -6.11 -7.89
CA ALA A 314 0.43 -4.79 -7.33
C ALA A 314 1.73 -4.00 -7.12
N ASP A 315 2.37 -3.62 -8.22
CA ASP A 315 3.62 -2.87 -8.26
C ASP A 315 3.38 -1.49 -8.89
N ALA A 316 3.71 -0.44 -8.15
CA ALA A 316 3.56 0.93 -8.60
C ALA A 316 4.40 1.24 -9.85
N LEU A 317 5.57 0.60 -10.02
CA LEU A 317 6.41 0.82 -11.20
C LEU A 317 5.71 0.33 -12.47
N VAL A 318 5.08 -0.85 -12.39
CA VAL A 318 4.31 -1.43 -13.50
C VAL A 318 3.06 -0.59 -13.79
N GLY A 319 2.36 -0.15 -12.73
CA GLY A 319 1.21 0.73 -12.87
C GLY A 319 1.58 2.08 -13.49
N ALA A 320 2.61 2.75 -12.96
CA ALA A 320 3.09 4.03 -13.45
C ALA A 320 3.47 4.00 -14.94
N ALA A 321 4.05 2.88 -15.41
CA ALA A 321 4.39 2.71 -16.82
C ALA A 321 3.16 2.59 -17.75
N LYS A 322 1.97 2.30 -17.21
CA LYS A 322 0.74 2.10 -17.98
C LYS A 322 -0.14 3.35 -18.07
N ILE A 323 -0.12 4.21 -17.04
CA ILE A 323 -1.07 5.32 -16.90
C ILE A 323 -0.81 6.45 -17.91
N ALA A 324 -1.89 7.17 -18.26
CA ALA A 324 -1.87 8.37 -19.10
C ALA A 324 -2.33 9.63 -18.38
N VAL A 325 -2.96 9.49 -17.20
CA VAL A 325 -3.42 10.63 -16.39
C VAL A 325 -2.25 11.33 -15.69
N PRO A 326 -2.40 12.61 -15.27
CA PRO A 326 -1.39 13.31 -14.50
C PRO A 326 -1.00 12.57 -13.19
N LEU A 327 0.28 12.60 -12.85
CA LEU A 327 0.85 11.98 -11.66
C LEU A 327 1.64 12.99 -10.83
N LEU A 328 1.28 13.16 -9.55
CA LEU A 328 2.12 13.83 -8.56
C LEU A 328 2.77 12.82 -7.63
N VAL A 329 4.07 12.88 -7.48
CA VAL A 329 4.83 12.11 -6.50
C VAL A 329 5.39 13.03 -5.43
N VAL A 330 4.98 12.83 -4.17
CA VAL A 330 5.45 13.60 -3.02
C VAL A 330 6.29 12.71 -2.11
N GLU A 331 7.54 13.06 -1.96
CA GLU A 331 8.48 12.43 -1.02
C GLU A 331 8.48 13.19 0.30
N ASN A 332 8.36 12.48 1.41
CA ASN A 332 8.58 12.99 2.74
C ASN A 332 10.02 12.65 3.18
N SER A 333 10.90 13.66 3.34
CA SER A 333 12.32 13.37 3.51
C SER A 333 12.69 12.75 4.87
N ALA A 334 11.85 12.86 5.90
CA ALA A 334 12.07 12.22 7.20
C ALA A 334 11.19 10.96 7.39
N ASP A 335 10.75 10.34 6.28
CA ASP A 335 9.94 9.13 6.32
C ASP A 335 10.77 7.93 6.84
N ASP A 336 10.25 7.25 7.86
CA ASP A 336 10.83 6.06 8.48
C ASP A 336 10.10 4.76 8.13
N ALA A 337 9.10 4.86 7.23
CA ALA A 337 8.34 3.74 6.69
C ALA A 337 8.56 3.55 5.18
N ALA A 338 8.40 4.62 4.38
CA ALA A 338 8.65 4.54 2.95
C ALA A 338 10.14 4.79 2.64
N PRO A 339 10.83 3.89 1.90
CA PRO A 339 12.21 4.12 1.49
C PRO A 339 12.35 5.36 0.61
N ALA A 340 13.39 6.19 0.84
CA ALA A 340 13.61 7.43 0.09
C ALA A 340 13.77 7.20 -1.42
N SER A 341 14.35 6.06 -1.82
CA SER A 341 14.49 5.67 -3.22
C SER A 341 13.17 5.34 -3.92
N HIS A 342 12.14 4.87 -3.21
CA HIS A 342 10.91 4.36 -3.83
C HIS A 342 10.10 5.44 -4.58
N PRO A 343 9.84 6.64 -4.05
CA PRO A 343 9.16 7.70 -4.78
C PRO A 343 9.85 8.03 -6.11
N LYS A 344 11.19 8.12 -6.10
CA LYS A 344 11.98 8.40 -7.30
C LYS A 344 11.88 7.29 -8.35
N LEU A 345 11.93 6.03 -7.92
CA LEU A 345 11.75 4.89 -8.82
C LEU A 345 10.39 4.92 -9.51
N VAL A 346 9.32 5.27 -8.79
CA VAL A 346 7.97 5.38 -9.37
C VAL A 346 7.89 6.54 -10.34
N TYR A 347 8.43 7.71 -9.97
CA TYR A 347 8.47 8.86 -10.85
C TYR A 347 9.19 8.55 -12.16
N ASP A 348 10.35 7.88 -12.10
CA ASP A 348 11.14 7.51 -13.28
C ASP A 348 10.45 6.44 -14.14
N ALA A 349 9.67 5.55 -13.53
CA ALA A 349 8.91 4.52 -14.24
C ALA A 349 7.72 5.06 -15.03
N ALA A 350 7.21 6.24 -14.68
CA ALA A 350 6.11 6.87 -15.42
C ALA A 350 6.66 7.54 -16.69
N PRO A 351 6.39 7.02 -17.90
CA PRO A 351 6.94 7.56 -19.15
C PRO A 351 6.26 8.85 -19.58
N GLN A 352 5.18 9.23 -18.89
CA GLN A 352 4.34 10.35 -19.24
C GLN A 352 5.07 11.67 -19.01
N THR A 353 4.79 12.64 -19.83
CA THR A 353 5.33 14.00 -19.70
C THR A 353 4.61 14.80 -18.61
N ASP A 354 3.36 14.42 -18.27
CA ASP A 354 2.56 15.11 -17.25
C ASP A 354 2.74 14.44 -15.86
N ARG A 355 3.95 14.58 -15.34
CA ARG A 355 4.33 14.08 -14.01
C ARG A 355 5.15 15.10 -13.24
N ASP A 356 4.84 15.25 -11.97
CA ASP A 356 5.51 16.18 -11.08
C ASP A 356 6.10 15.43 -9.89
N TYR A 357 7.25 15.90 -9.40
CA TYR A 357 7.92 15.39 -8.23
C TYR A 357 8.17 16.51 -7.22
N HIS A 358 7.83 16.26 -5.98
CA HIS A 358 8.03 17.22 -4.92
C HIS A 358 8.60 16.58 -3.65
N LEU A 359 9.57 17.25 -3.00
CA LEU A 359 10.20 16.84 -1.75
C LEU A 359 9.76 17.78 -0.63
N ILE A 360 9.07 17.25 0.38
CA ILE A 360 8.76 17.99 1.61
C ILE A 360 9.82 17.66 2.65
N ARG A 361 10.70 18.63 2.90
CA ARG A 361 11.84 18.44 3.82
C ARG A 361 11.39 18.34 5.26
N GLY A 362 11.92 17.34 5.99
CA GLY A 362 11.63 17.09 7.39
C GLY A 362 10.26 16.44 7.63
N ALA A 363 9.44 16.24 6.62
CA ALA A 363 8.14 15.58 6.77
C ALA A 363 8.31 14.10 7.12
N THR A 364 7.64 13.66 8.19
CA THR A 364 7.58 12.26 8.61
C THR A 364 6.41 11.54 7.92
N HIS A 365 6.36 10.21 8.04
CA HIS A 365 5.34 9.38 7.43
C HIS A 365 3.90 9.83 7.73
N TYR A 366 3.62 10.24 8.96
CA TYR A 366 2.29 10.62 9.44
C TYR A 366 2.11 12.12 9.68
N TYR A 367 3.12 12.95 9.44
CA TYR A 367 3.13 14.37 9.81
C TYR A 367 2.83 14.61 11.31
N GLN A 368 3.16 13.66 12.16
CA GLN A 368 2.86 13.74 13.59
C GLN A 368 3.64 14.88 14.25
N GLY A 369 2.91 15.83 14.86
CA GLY A 369 3.50 17.03 15.45
C GLY A 369 4.05 18.04 14.44
N GLN A 370 3.67 17.94 13.15
CA GLN A 370 4.15 18.75 12.03
C GLN A 370 3.01 19.43 11.26
N PRO A 371 2.20 20.29 11.92
CA PRO A 371 1.02 20.88 11.28
C PRO A 371 1.39 21.78 10.08
N GLU A 372 2.54 22.43 10.09
CA GLU A 372 3.01 23.28 8.99
C GLU A 372 3.35 22.43 7.74
N LEU A 373 4.05 21.30 7.91
CA LEU A 373 4.39 20.40 6.82
C LEU A 373 3.15 19.68 6.27
N LEU A 374 2.19 19.36 7.14
CA LEU A 374 0.90 18.86 6.69
C LEU A 374 0.17 19.91 5.84
N ALA A 375 0.16 21.18 6.27
CA ALA A 375 -0.45 22.27 5.51
C ALA A 375 0.26 22.47 4.16
N GLU A 376 1.58 22.36 4.11
CA GLU A 376 2.36 22.40 2.86
C GLU A 376 1.92 21.28 1.90
N ALA A 377 1.79 20.03 2.40
CA ALA A 377 1.34 18.90 1.60
C ALA A 377 -0.08 19.10 1.05
N ILE A 378 -0.99 19.66 1.87
CA ILE A 378 -2.36 19.98 1.48
C ILE A 378 -2.39 21.02 0.36
N GLU A 379 -1.69 22.15 0.54
CA GLU A 379 -1.65 23.21 -0.48
C GLU A 379 -0.97 22.74 -1.77
N LEU A 380 0.09 21.94 -1.66
CA LEU A 380 0.72 21.30 -2.82
C LEU A 380 -0.29 20.47 -3.62
N ALA A 381 -1.02 19.58 -2.96
CA ALA A 381 -2.01 18.72 -3.61
C ALA A 381 -3.14 19.54 -4.27
N LYS A 382 -3.66 20.56 -3.57
CA LYS A 382 -4.71 21.45 -4.10
C LYS A 382 -4.22 22.26 -5.32
N ASN A 383 -3.04 22.86 -5.20
CA ASN A 383 -2.45 23.64 -6.29
C ASN A 383 -2.24 22.76 -7.54
N TRP A 384 -1.65 21.58 -7.34
CA TRP A 384 -1.45 20.62 -8.40
C TRP A 384 -2.78 20.22 -9.07
N MET A 385 -3.83 19.91 -8.29
CA MET A 385 -5.15 19.57 -8.85
C MET A 385 -5.73 20.73 -9.66
N ARG A 386 -5.57 21.99 -9.22
CA ARG A 386 -6.01 23.17 -9.99
C ARG A 386 -5.22 23.35 -11.27
N ASP A 387 -3.89 23.22 -11.20
CA ASP A 387 -3.00 23.40 -12.36
C ASP A 387 -3.26 22.33 -13.44
N LYS A 388 -3.70 21.12 -13.04
CA LYS A 388 -4.11 20.06 -13.96
C LYS A 388 -5.59 20.11 -14.36
N GLY A 389 -6.34 21.15 -13.95
CA GLY A 389 -7.77 21.26 -14.25
C GLY A 389 -8.64 20.18 -13.59
N LEU A 390 -8.14 19.58 -12.51
CA LEU A 390 -8.84 18.55 -11.77
C LEU A 390 -9.70 19.14 -10.63
N GLN A 391 -9.48 20.39 -10.26
CA GLN A 391 -10.28 21.12 -9.26
C GLN A 391 -10.49 22.56 -9.75
N GLU A 392 -11.69 23.12 -9.48
CA GLU A 392 -12.03 24.53 -9.78
C GLU A 392 -11.41 25.50 -8.77
#